data_1eea60061edb7ec6f05ec6ed59d7a911
#
_entry.id   1eea60061edb7ec6f05ec6ed59d7a911
#
_cell.length_a   1.000
_cell.length_b   1.000
_cell.length_c   1.000
_cell.angle_alpha   90.00
_cell.angle_beta   90.00
_cell.angle_gamma   90.00
#
_symmetry.space_group_name_H-M   'P 1'
#
loop_
_entity.id
_entity.type
_entity.pdbx_description
1 polymer ?
#
loop_
_entity_poly.entity_id
_entity_poly.type
_entity_poly.pdbx_seq_one_letter_code
_entity_poly.pdbx_strand_id
1 'polypeptide(L)'
;MRIEYSNKVIKTLRIKIIDKPGYLGNITSIIGANSTMIGDIKTVHLGKGYKIRDIDIYADENNVLDNILSSIKDFEGADVIEVVDVVEKMHVNGKIAVKPTVDINSIDDLKIIYTPGVASICKKIHDNKALADKYTSIRNNVAIVTNGTAILGLGDIGAVAGMPVMEGKALLFSLLAGINGFPILLETHKPEEIIETVKHIAPTFGAIKLEDIKAPECFEIEDKLDAMLDIPVLHDDQHGTAVVVLAALLNIAKYTFVNLKESSVGIIGLGAAGTGIMKLLKSYGIKEFNGVDLDKSALERFESLGGSPKDLRGVVEQSKIVIATTGCPDLITPDMIQPGHVILALSNPNPEIDPDLAMKHGAIFAADGKSVNNALAFPGLFKGALQAHAFTINNQMKIAAAKTIASFALEGDLVPNILDKKVHEAVAKDVEAAAYRTGVAKIYED
;
A
#
# COMPACT_ATOMS: atom_id res chain seq x y z
N MET A 1 -24.21 2.89 0.90
CA MET A 1 -23.46 4.12 1.27
C MET A 1 -22.30 3.67 2.14
N ARG A 2 -21.09 3.54 1.58
CA ARG A 2 -19.88 3.24 2.38
C ARG A 2 -19.52 4.54 3.11
N ILE A 3 -19.46 4.49 4.42
CA ILE A 3 -19.02 5.63 5.24
C ILE A 3 -17.52 5.80 5.01
N GLU A 4 -17.12 6.93 4.42
CA GLU A 4 -15.70 7.23 4.20
C GLU A 4 -15.09 7.78 5.49
N TYR A 5 -14.25 7.00 6.13
CA TYR A 5 -13.53 7.39 7.35
C TYR A 5 -12.11 7.91 7.08
N SER A 6 -11.65 7.94 5.82
CA SER A 6 -10.25 8.17 5.45
C SER A 6 -9.66 9.52 5.88
N ASN A 7 -10.52 10.52 6.16
CA ASN A 7 -10.09 11.86 6.60
C ASN A 7 -10.67 12.22 7.99
N LYS A 8 -11.15 11.23 8.75
CA LYS A 8 -11.77 11.46 10.04
C LYS A 8 -10.79 11.23 11.18
N VAL A 9 -10.90 12.06 12.20
CA VAL A 9 -10.26 11.83 13.49
C VAL A 9 -11.04 10.74 14.20
N ILE A 10 -10.38 9.59 14.45
CA ILE A 10 -11.01 8.40 15.05
C ILE A 10 -10.66 8.39 16.54
N LYS A 11 -11.66 8.61 17.40
CA LYS A 11 -11.50 8.55 18.85
C LYS A 11 -12.53 7.64 19.48
N THR A 12 -12.17 7.00 20.58
CA THR A 12 -13.11 6.31 21.47
C THR A 12 -13.29 7.15 22.73
N LEU A 13 -14.52 7.58 22.97
CA LEU A 13 -14.89 8.23 24.22
C LEU A 13 -15.32 7.19 25.24
N ARG A 14 -14.56 7.04 26.32
CA ARG A 14 -14.97 6.23 27.45
C ARG A 14 -15.77 7.09 28.42
N ILE A 15 -17.07 6.84 28.51
CA ILE A 15 -18.00 7.67 29.23
C ILE A 15 -18.71 6.85 30.32
N LYS A 16 -18.71 7.38 31.53
CA LYS A 16 -19.58 6.90 32.62
C LYS A 16 -20.94 7.60 32.48
N ILE A 17 -22.00 6.82 32.34
CA ILE A 17 -23.36 7.30 32.08
C ILE A 17 -24.28 6.72 33.15
N ILE A 18 -25.17 7.53 33.74
CA ILE A 18 -26.25 7.07 34.63
C ILE A 18 -27.12 6.04 33.91
N ASP A 19 -27.40 4.90 34.57
CA ASP A 19 -28.20 3.83 33.99
C ASP A 19 -29.70 4.12 34.13
N LYS A 20 -30.17 5.08 33.35
CA LYS A 20 -31.60 5.44 33.25
C LYS A 20 -32.00 5.58 31.76
N PRO A 21 -33.26 5.34 31.44
CA PRO A 21 -33.79 5.59 30.08
C PRO A 21 -33.48 6.99 29.59
N GLY A 22 -33.07 7.13 28.33
CA GLY A 22 -32.81 8.41 27.67
C GLY A 22 -31.37 8.94 27.79
N TYR A 23 -30.60 8.56 28.84
CA TYR A 23 -29.26 9.14 29.05
C TYR A 23 -28.26 8.81 27.91
N LEU A 24 -28.25 7.57 27.44
CA LEU A 24 -27.43 7.21 26.27
C LEU A 24 -27.89 7.97 25.01
N GLY A 25 -29.21 8.11 24.83
CA GLY A 25 -29.79 8.87 23.71
C GLY A 25 -29.34 10.33 23.71
N ASN A 26 -29.30 10.97 24.89
CA ASN A 26 -28.81 12.35 25.02
C ASN A 26 -27.34 12.46 24.63
N ILE A 27 -26.46 11.54 25.07
CA ILE A 27 -25.05 11.52 24.70
C ILE A 27 -24.88 11.37 23.19
N THR A 28 -25.58 10.41 22.57
CA THR A 28 -25.52 10.23 21.11
C THR A 28 -26.07 11.44 20.35
N SER A 29 -27.09 12.13 20.90
CA SER A 29 -27.61 13.38 20.31
C SER A 29 -26.61 14.53 20.41
N ILE A 30 -25.88 14.66 21.52
CA ILE A 30 -24.79 15.64 21.67
C ILE A 30 -23.71 15.42 20.61
N ILE A 31 -23.28 14.16 20.42
CA ILE A 31 -22.27 13.81 19.41
C ILE A 31 -22.79 14.14 18.00
N GLY A 32 -24.03 13.74 17.69
CA GLY A 32 -24.64 14.00 16.38
C GLY A 32 -24.88 15.50 16.09
N ALA A 33 -25.22 16.30 17.10
CA ALA A 33 -25.39 17.74 16.97
C ALA A 33 -24.09 18.48 16.58
N ASN A 34 -22.92 17.86 16.84
CA ASN A 34 -21.61 18.34 16.39
C ASN A 34 -21.22 17.75 15.01
N SER A 35 -22.17 17.31 14.20
CA SER A 35 -21.93 16.72 12.86
C SER A 35 -20.94 15.54 12.86
N THR A 36 -20.87 14.82 13.99
CA THR A 36 -19.92 13.70 14.17
C THR A 36 -20.65 12.38 14.04
N MET A 37 -20.10 11.47 13.26
CA MET A 37 -20.62 10.12 13.11
C MET A 37 -20.23 9.25 14.31
N ILE A 38 -21.12 8.35 14.69
CA ILE A 38 -20.93 7.38 15.77
C ILE A 38 -20.70 6.00 15.14
N GLY A 39 -19.63 5.34 15.62
CA GLY A 39 -19.35 3.94 15.30
C GLY A 39 -19.92 2.99 16.33
N ASP A 40 -19.11 2.05 16.79
CA ASP A 40 -19.51 1.06 17.77
C ASP A 40 -19.75 1.69 19.16
N ILE A 41 -20.77 1.15 19.85
CA ILE A 41 -21.04 1.48 21.26
C ILE A 41 -20.94 0.20 22.07
N LYS A 42 -19.95 0.12 22.95
CA LYS A 42 -19.70 -1.06 23.78
C LYS A 42 -19.81 -0.73 25.27
N THR A 43 -20.59 -1.54 26.02
CA THR A 43 -20.57 -1.46 27.48
C THR A 43 -19.36 -2.22 28.01
N VAL A 44 -18.45 -1.53 28.70
CA VAL A 44 -17.23 -2.11 29.26
C VAL A 44 -17.31 -2.40 30.75
N HIS A 45 -18.24 -1.70 31.45
CA HIS A 45 -18.46 -1.94 32.88
C HIS A 45 -19.92 -1.68 33.25
N LEU A 46 -20.44 -2.52 34.17
CA LEU A 46 -21.76 -2.38 34.77
C LEU A 46 -21.59 -2.05 36.26
N GLY A 47 -21.88 -0.82 36.63
CA GLY A 47 -21.85 -0.34 38.01
C GLY A 47 -23.25 -0.25 38.63
N LYS A 48 -23.33 -0.01 39.94
CA LYS A 48 -24.60 0.22 40.62
C LYS A 48 -25.15 1.61 40.27
N GLY A 49 -26.15 1.66 39.38
CA GLY A 49 -26.79 2.90 38.93
C GLY A 49 -26.04 3.65 37.80
N TYR A 50 -25.01 3.07 37.23
CA TYR A 50 -24.29 3.63 36.08
C TYR A 50 -23.71 2.54 35.17
N LYS A 51 -23.41 2.90 33.94
CA LYS A 51 -22.65 2.09 32.99
C LYS A 51 -21.46 2.88 32.45
N ILE A 52 -20.33 2.21 32.24
CA ILE A 52 -19.21 2.77 31.47
C ILE A 52 -19.31 2.20 30.05
N ARG A 53 -19.30 3.11 29.08
CA ARG A 53 -19.37 2.75 27.67
C ARG A 53 -18.23 3.35 26.91
N ASP A 54 -17.69 2.56 25.99
CA ASP A 54 -16.81 3.04 24.93
C ASP A 54 -17.70 3.38 23.72
N ILE A 55 -17.58 4.60 23.22
CA ILE A 55 -18.32 5.11 22.06
C ILE A 55 -17.28 5.57 21.04
N ASP A 56 -17.22 4.90 19.90
CA ASP A 56 -16.36 5.30 18.80
C ASP A 56 -16.98 6.46 18.03
N ILE A 57 -16.19 7.50 17.78
CA ILE A 57 -16.61 8.68 17.04
C ILE A 57 -15.66 8.96 15.89
N TYR A 58 -16.21 9.56 14.83
CA TYR A 58 -15.50 9.93 13.60
C TYR A 58 -15.75 11.41 13.34
N ALA A 59 -14.84 12.25 13.81
CA ALA A 59 -14.90 13.70 13.68
C ALA A 59 -14.12 14.19 12.46
N ASP A 60 -14.53 15.32 11.88
CA ASP A 60 -13.81 15.92 10.75
C ASP A 60 -12.50 16.58 11.19
N GLU A 61 -12.48 17.18 12.37
CA GLU A 61 -11.36 17.93 12.94
C GLU A 61 -11.27 17.77 14.46
N ASN A 62 -10.10 18.04 15.02
CA ASN A 62 -9.89 17.97 16.48
C ASN A 62 -10.72 19.00 17.28
N ASN A 63 -11.00 20.18 16.72
CA ASN A 63 -11.83 21.21 17.36
C ASN A 63 -13.28 20.73 17.61
N VAL A 64 -13.80 19.84 16.77
CA VAL A 64 -15.11 19.22 16.95
C VAL A 64 -15.12 18.33 18.20
N LEU A 65 -14.02 17.65 18.48
CA LEU A 65 -13.85 16.84 19.69
C LEU A 65 -13.96 17.70 20.95
N ASP A 66 -13.30 18.85 20.98
CA ASP A 66 -13.33 19.76 22.13
C ASP A 66 -14.76 20.26 22.41
N ASN A 67 -15.54 20.55 21.37
CA ASN A 67 -16.94 20.95 21.51
C ASN A 67 -17.79 19.80 22.07
N ILE A 68 -17.59 18.57 21.61
CA ILE A 68 -18.29 17.38 22.12
C ILE A 68 -17.97 17.18 23.60
N LEU A 69 -16.68 17.23 23.97
CA LEU A 69 -16.23 17.05 25.35
C LEU A 69 -16.83 18.13 26.30
N SER A 70 -16.85 19.38 25.84
CA SER A 70 -17.49 20.49 26.60
C SER A 70 -18.99 20.24 26.77
N SER A 71 -19.70 19.88 25.72
CA SER A 71 -21.15 19.61 25.76
C SER A 71 -21.52 18.41 26.64
N ILE A 72 -20.68 17.36 26.66
CA ILE A 72 -20.89 16.20 27.55
C ILE A 72 -20.63 16.61 29.01
N LYS A 73 -19.62 17.44 29.26
CA LYS A 73 -19.30 17.94 30.60
C LYS A 73 -20.44 18.76 31.21
N ASP A 74 -21.15 19.51 30.38
CA ASP A 74 -22.31 20.31 30.78
C ASP A 74 -23.60 19.45 30.97
N PHE A 75 -23.59 18.19 30.54
CA PHE A 75 -24.72 17.30 30.67
C PHE A 75 -24.69 16.55 32.00
N GLU A 76 -25.67 16.81 32.87
CA GLU A 76 -25.77 16.15 34.17
C GLU A 76 -26.04 14.64 34.03
N GLY A 77 -25.16 13.84 34.57
CA GLY A 77 -25.28 12.35 34.59
C GLY A 77 -24.44 11.61 33.57
N ALA A 78 -23.48 12.29 32.96
CA ALA A 78 -22.42 11.65 32.19
C ALA A 78 -21.06 12.31 32.48
N ASP A 79 -20.00 11.51 32.61
CA ASP A 79 -18.62 11.96 32.77
C ASP A 79 -17.72 11.27 31.75
N VAL A 80 -16.95 12.02 30.99
CA VAL A 80 -15.89 11.47 30.15
C VAL A 80 -14.73 11.06 31.02
N ILE A 81 -14.46 9.75 31.08
CA ILE A 81 -13.35 9.17 31.87
C ILE A 81 -12.04 9.27 31.09
N GLU A 82 -12.10 8.98 29.80
CA GLU A 82 -10.92 8.81 28.94
C GLU A 82 -11.30 9.12 27.49
N VAL A 83 -10.37 9.74 26.77
CA VAL A 83 -10.42 9.89 25.31
C VAL A 83 -9.25 9.10 24.73
N VAL A 84 -9.56 8.04 23.99
CA VAL A 84 -8.54 7.16 23.40
C VAL A 84 -8.38 7.49 21.93
N ASP A 85 -7.17 7.86 21.55
CA ASP A 85 -6.79 7.88 20.13
C ASP A 85 -6.64 6.44 19.62
N VAL A 86 -7.55 6.00 18.75
CA VAL A 86 -7.55 4.63 18.25
C VAL A 86 -6.32 4.37 17.38
N VAL A 87 -5.90 5.36 16.58
CA VAL A 87 -4.72 5.24 15.72
C VAL A 87 -3.46 5.13 16.57
N GLU A 88 -3.27 6.03 17.53
CA GLU A 88 -2.15 5.97 18.46
C GLU A 88 -2.11 4.64 19.22
N LYS A 89 -3.23 4.21 19.80
CA LYS A 89 -3.35 2.95 20.54
C LYS A 89 -2.94 1.74 19.72
N MET A 90 -3.30 1.70 18.43
CA MET A 90 -2.94 0.59 17.53
C MET A 90 -1.45 0.59 17.14
N HIS A 91 -0.73 1.68 17.39
CA HIS A 91 0.70 1.79 17.09
C HIS A 91 1.59 1.64 18.32
N VAL A 92 1.05 1.73 19.54
CA VAL A 92 1.82 1.55 20.78
C VAL A 92 2.51 0.18 20.80
N ASN A 93 3.83 0.17 21.04
CA ASN A 93 4.72 -0.99 21.02
C ASN A 93 4.90 -1.67 19.66
N GLY A 94 4.56 -0.98 18.56
CA GLY A 94 4.71 -1.48 17.19
C GLY A 94 3.65 -2.52 16.79
N LYS A 95 3.70 -2.93 15.52
CA LYS A 95 2.71 -3.83 14.90
C LYS A 95 3.26 -5.21 14.56
N ILE A 96 4.57 -5.41 14.72
CA ILE A 96 5.25 -6.67 14.38
C ILE A 96 6.11 -7.16 15.55
N ALA A 97 6.33 -8.46 15.60
CA ALA A 97 7.23 -9.10 16.57
C ALA A 97 7.88 -10.33 15.96
N VAL A 98 9.14 -10.60 16.34
CA VAL A 98 9.81 -11.86 16.00
C VAL A 98 9.38 -12.92 17.01
N LYS A 99 8.95 -14.09 16.52
CA LYS A 99 8.51 -15.21 17.34
C LYS A 99 9.23 -16.49 16.90
N PRO A 100 9.58 -17.38 17.85
CA PRO A 100 10.11 -18.70 17.54
C PRO A 100 9.05 -19.53 16.80
N THR A 101 9.50 -20.43 15.91
CA THR A 101 8.67 -21.40 15.19
C THR A 101 8.77 -22.82 15.74
N VAL A 102 9.64 -23.01 16.73
CA VAL A 102 9.86 -24.28 17.42
C VAL A 102 9.88 -24.06 18.92
N ASP A 103 9.41 -25.04 19.68
CA ASP A 103 9.45 -25.03 21.12
C ASP A 103 10.70 -25.79 21.62
N ILE A 104 11.27 -25.34 22.75
CA ILE A 104 12.37 -25.97 23.45
C ILE A 104 11.86 -26.35 24.84
N ASN A 105 11.73 -27.66 25.13
CA ASN A 105 11.18 -28.18 26.38
C ASN A 105 12.21 -28.91 27.22
N SER A 106 13.40 -29.17 26.66
CA SER A 106 14.46 -29.92 27.32
C SER A 106 15.86 -29.42 26.94
N ILE A 107 16.86 -29.78 27.73
CA ILE A 107 18.28 -29.54 27.39
C ILE A 107 18.69 -30.34 26.15
N ASP A 108 18.04 -31.47 25.90
CA ASP A 108 18.34 -32.28 24.70
C ASP A 108 17.80 -31.61 23.42
N ASP A 109 16.61 -30.98 23.47
CA ASP A 109 16.11 -30.16 22.38
C ASP A 109 17.08 -29.00 22.07
N LEU A 110 17.60 -28.35 23.11
CA LEU A 110 18.57 -27.27 22.95
C LEU A 110 19.86 -27.74 22.26
N LYS A 111 20.35 -28.96 22.58
CA LYS A 111 21.53 -29.56 21.94
C LYS A 111 21.28 -29.84 20.45
N ILE A 112 20.07 -30.21 20.08
CA ILE A 112 19.68 -30.48 18.69
C ILE A 112 19.57 -29.17 17.89
N ILE A 113 18.83 -28.19 18.44
CA ILE A 113 18.48 -26.96 17.75
C ILE A 113 19.64 -25.96 17.72
N TYR A 114 20.47 -25.95 18.76
CA TYR A 114 21.56 -25.01 18.93
C TYR A 114 22.92 -25.74 18.94
N THR A 115 23.63 -25.75 20.07
CA THR A 115 24.97 -26.33 20.14
C THR A 115 24.93 -27.69 20.86
N PRO A 116 25.45 -28.76 20.24
CA PRO A 116 26.29 -28.84 19.03
C PRO A 116 25.57 -29.14 17.72
N GLY A 117 24.28 -29.48 17.74
CA GLY A 117 23.52 -30.01 16.59
C GLY A 117 23.53 -29.08 15.38
N VAL A 118 23.38 -27.75 15.58
CA VAL A 118 23.36 -26.75 14.52
C VAL A 118 24.60 -26.79 13.62
N ALA A 119 25.76 -27.21 14.14
CA ALA A 119 27.00 -27.28 13.37
C ALA A 119 26.89 -28.18 12.15
N SER A 120 26.12 -29.26 12.25
CA SER A 120 25.89 -30.17 11.12
C SER A 120 25.12 -29.51 9.98
N ILE A 121 24.15 -28.63 10.30
CA ILE A 121 23.38 -27.85 9.34
C ILE A 121 24.24 -26.77 8.71
N CYS A 122 25.04 -26.04 9.51
CA CYS A 122 26.00 -25.05 8.99
C CYS A 122 26.96 -25.67 7.98
N LYS A 123 27.48 -26.89 8.24
CA LYS A 123 28.34 -27.60 7.31
C LYS A 123 27.62 -27.97 6.02
N LYS A 124 26.38 -28.47 6.09
CA LYS A 124 25.58 -28.79 4.89
C LYS A 124 25.35 -27.55 4.03
N ILE A 125 25.04 -26.40 4.63
CA ILE A 125 24.84 -25.15 3.90
C ILE A 125 26.18 -24.65 3.33
N HIS A 126 27.29 -24.80 4.04
CA HIS A 126 28.60 -24.45 3.53
C HIS A 126 28.95 -25.27 2.27
N ASP A 127 28.69 -26.58 2.31
CA ASP A 127 28.97 -27.52 1.21
C ASP A 127 27.99 -27.30 0.02
N ASN A 128 26.76 -26.90 0.28
CA ASN A 128 25.75 -26.58 -0.73
C ASN A 128 24.86 -25.41 -0.27
N LYS A 129 25.13 -24.21 -0.79
CA LYS A 129 24.44 -22.96 -0.41
C LYS A 129 22.93 -22.99 -0.66
N ALA A 130 22.45 -23.75 -1.66
CA ALA A 130 20.99 -23.87 -1.92
C ALA A 130 20.23 -24.50 -0.74
N LEU A 131 20.89 -25.23 0.13
CA LEU A 131 20.27 -25.79 1.33
C LEU A 131 19.92 -24.73 2.38
N ALA A 132 20.39 -23.50 2.25
CA ALA A 132 19.95 -22.39 3.10
C ALA A 132 18.44 -22.15 2.99
N ASP A 133 17.86 -22.26 1.79
CA ASP A 133 16.43 -22.12 1.54
C ASP A 133 15.59 -23.19 2.26
N LYS A 134 16.17 -24.39 2.45
CA LYS A 134 15.52 -25.51 3.13
C LYS A 134 15.62 -25.42 4.65
N TYR A 135 16.77 -25.00 5.16
CA TYR A 135 17.09 -25.10 6.59
C TYR A 135 17.01 -23.78 7.35
N THR A 136 16.69 -22.67 6.66
CA THR A 136 16.55 -21.35 7.28
C THR A 136 15.28 -20.66 6.81
N SER A 137 14.98 -19.50 7.40
CA SER A 137 13.86 -18.66 6.97
C SER A 137 14.18 -17.74 5.77
N ILE A 138 15.42 -17.74 5.25
CA ILE A 138 15.91 -16.81 4.23
C ILE A 138 14.93 -16.70 3.06
N ARG A 139 14.50 -17.84 2.51
CA ARG A 139 13.58 -17.88 1.37
C ARG A 139 12.26 -17.13 1.61
N ASN A 140 11.80 -17.01 2.85
CA ASN A 140 10.52 -16.37 3.17
C ASN A 140 10.71 -14.97 3.81
N ASN A 141 11.94 -14.45 3.83
CA ASN A 141 12.25 -13.14 4.39
C ASN A 141 12.30 -12.08 3.28
N VAL A 142 11.67 -10.94 3.49
CA VAL A 142 11.73 -9.77 2.61
C VAL A 142 12.23 -8.57 3.41
N ALA A 143 13.32 -7.94 2.96
CA ALA A 143 13.72 -6.63 3.48
C ALA A 143 12.79 -5.55 2.93
N ILE A 144 12.26 -4.71 3.80
CA ILE A 144 11.48 -3.51 3.45
C ILE A 144 12.38 -2.32 3.72
N VAL A 145 13.04 -1.84 2.67
CA VAL A 145 14.10 -0.83 2.75
C VAL A 145 13.56 0.55 2.42
N THR A 146 13.80 1.49 3.31
CA THR A 146 13.45 2.91 3.11
C THR A 146 14.54 3.84 3.65
N ASN A 147 14.64 5.02 3.07
CA ASN A 147 15.35 6.15 3.67
C ASN A 147 14.42 7.29 4.11
N GLY A 148 13.11 7.09 3.98
CA GLY A 148 12.10 8.03 4.46
C GLY A 148 11.96 9.32 3.67
N THR A 149 12.39 9.33 2.40
CA THR A 149 12.42 10.55 1.57
C THR A 149 11.13 10.83 0.81
N ALA A 150 10.13 9.90 0.84
CA ALA A 150 8.85 10.05 0.13
C ALA A 150 7.65 9.46 0.91
N ILE A 151 7.58 9.70 2.22
CA ILE A 151 6.58 9.09 3.10
C ILE A 151 5.17 9.67 2.84
N LEU A 152 4.23 8.85 2.35
CA LEU A 152 2.77 9.09 2.34
C LEU A 152 2.33 10.54 1.96
N GLY A 153 3.00 11.21 1.03
CA GLY A 153 2.69 12.60 0.70
C GLY A 153 3.19 13.64 1.73
N LEU A 154 3.82 13.19 2.83
CA LEU A 154 4.51 14.08 3.79
C LEU A 154 5.90 14.49 3.30
N GLY A 155 6.42 13.80 2.26
CA GLY A 155 7.73 14.05 1.70
C GLY A 155 8.87 13.47 2.54
N ASP A 156 9.98 14.19 2.60
CA ASP A 156 11.19 13.78 3.32
C ASP A 156 11.06 14.11 4.82
N ILE A 157 10.61 13.13 5.60
CA ILE A 157 10.48 13.24 7.06
C ILE A 157 11.47 12.35 7.82
N GLY A 158 12.38 11.71 7.09
CA GLY A 158 13.45 10.86 7.63
C GLY A 158 13.04 9.41 7.88
N ALA A 159 14.03 8.54 7.87
CA ALA A 159 13.83 7.09 7.91
C ALA A 159 13.07 6.61 9.15
N VAL A 160 13.41 7.12 10.34
CA VAL A 160 12.79 6.69 11.61
C VAL A 160 11.30 7.01 11.65
N ALA A 161 10.90 8.19 11.14
CA ALA A 161 9.49 8.57 11.05
C ALA A 161 8.70 7.69 10.07
N GLY A 162 9.36 7.03 9.12
CA GLY A 162 8.78 6.05 8.20
C GLY A 162 8.50 4.68 8.83
N MET A 163 9.06 4.37 10.03
CA MET A 163 8.91 3.04 10.64
C MET A 163 7.46 2.56 10.76
N PRO A 164 6.48 3.37 11.18
CA PRO A 164 5.09 2.92 11.24
C PRO A 164 4.52 2.43 9.91
N VAL A 165 4.95 3.02 8.78
CA VAL A 165 4.56 2.58 7.43
C VAL A 165 5.21 1.22 7.13
N MET A 166 6.51 1.09 7.39
CA MET A 166 7.25 -0.15 7.15
C MET A 166 6.72 -1.32 7.98
N GLU A 167 6.34 -1.08 9.24
CA GLU A 167 5.63 -2.07 10.07
C GLU A 167 4.26 -2.43 9.49
N GLY A 168 3.54 -1.48 8.92
CA GLY A 168 2.29 -1.72 8.20
C GLY A 168 2.49 -2.66 7.01
N LYS A 169 3.52 -2.42 6.20
CA LYS A 169 3.87 -3.30 5.07
C LYS A 169 4.28 -4.70 5.55
N ALA A 170 5.08 -4.81 6.62
CA ALA A 170 5.45 -6.10 7.21
C ALA A 170 4.25 -6.87 7.76
N LEU A 171 3.32 -6.17 8.43
CA LEU A 171 2.05 -6.73 8.91
C LEU A 171 1.23 -7.32 7.75
N LEU A 172 1.07 -6.56 6.65
CA LEU A 172 0.33 -7.01 5.46
C LEU A 172 1.02 -8.22 4.79
N PHE A 173 2.34 -8.24 4.68
CA PHE A 173 3.08 -9.41 4.21
C PHE A 173 2.76 -10.65 5.05
N SER A 174 2.80 -10.53 6.36
CA SER A 174 2.52 -11.64 7.28
C SER A 174 1.08 -12.12 7.18
N LEU A 175 0.10 -11.21 7.25
CA LEU A 175 -1.32 -11.55 7.30
C LEU A 175 -1.87 -12.09 5.97
N LEU A 176 -1.41 -11.54 4.85
CA LEU A 176 -1.99 -11.79 3.52
C LEU A 176 -1.21 -12.81 2.70
N ALA A 177 0.10 -12.95 2.95
CA ALA A 177 0.97 -13.83 2.16
C ALA A 177 1.84 -14.79 2.99
N GLY A 178 1.84 -14.68 4.32
CA GLY A 178 2.69 -15.50 5.20
C GLY A 178 4.19 -15.25 4.98
N ILE A 179 4.57 -14.04 4.60
CA ILE A 179 5.95 -13.60 4.39
C ILE A 179 6.46 -12.88 5.64
N ASN A 180 7.72 -13.08 5.99
CA ASN A 180 8.39 -12.35 7.05
C ASN A 180 8.94 -11.03 6.49
N GLY A 181 8.27 -9.91 6.77
CA GLY A 181 8.75 -8.57 6.40
C GLY A 181 9.66 -7.99 7.48
N PHE A 182 10.84 -7.51 7.08
CA PHE A 182 11.82 -6.89 7.98
C PHE A 182 12.03 -5.42 7.58
N PRO A 183 11.53 -4.45 8.36
CA PRO A 183 11.85 -3.03 8.16
C PRO A 183 13.35 -2.77 8.29
N ILE A 184 13.92 -2.11 7.28
CA ILE A 184 15.33 -1.68 7.24
C ILE A 184 15.34 -0.18 6.95
N LEU A 185 15.64 0.60 7.97
CA LEU A 185 15.69 2.05 7.91
C LEU A 185 17.12 2.51 7.66
N LEU A 186 17.33 3.28 6.60
CA LEU A 186 18.67 3.78 6.23
C LEU A 186 18.73 5.30 6.35
N GLU A 187 19.60 5.79 7.21
CA GLU A 187 19.76 7.22 7.48
C GLU A 187 20.77 7.84 6.51
N THR A 188 20.44 7.75 5.20
CA THR A 188 21.27 8.33 4.13
C THR A 188 20.39 8.74 2.94
N HIS A 189 20.82 9.78 2.22
CA HIS A 189 20.18 10.25 0.97
C HIS A 189 20.99 9.85 -0.27
N LYS A 190 22.13 9.17 -0.09
CA LYS A 190 23.01 8.82 -1.21
C LYS A 190 22.66 7.45 -1.77
N PRO A 191 22.29 7.36 -3.05
CA PRO A 191 21.94 6.09 -3.70
C PRO A 191 23.03 5.03 -3.53
N GLU A 192 24.30 5.41 -3.64
CA GLU A 192 25.43 4.49 -3.55
C GLU A 192 25.53 3.81 -2.18
N GLU A 193 25.27 4.57 -1.10
CA GLU A 193 25.30 4.04 0.27
C GLU A 193 24.11 3.09 0.51
N ILE A 194 22.93 3.39 -0.07
CA ILE A 194 21.76 2.50 -0.03
C ILE A 194 22.08 1.20 -0.76
N ILE A 195 22.58 1.29 -2.00
CA ILE A 195 22.91 0.14 -2.84
C ILE A 195 23.92 -0.76 -2.14
N GLU A 196 25.02 -0.20 -1.63
CA GLU A 196 26.07 -0.99 -0.97
C GLU A 196 25.56 -1.64 0.33
N THR A 197 24.73 -0.93 1.11
CA THR A 197 24.15 -1.48 2.32
C THR A 197 23.21 -2.64 2.00
N VAL A 198 22.30 -2.46 1.04
CA VAL A 198 21.35 -3.52 0.63
C VAL A 198 22.09 -4.74 0.10
N LYS A 199 23.15 -4.56 -0.70
CA LYS A 199 24.00 -5.65 -1.20
C LYS A 199 24.61 -6.45 -0.05
N HIS A 200 25.09 -5.80 1.01
CA HIS A 200 25.69 -6.50 2.16
C HIS A 200 24.69 -7.27 3.01
N ILE A 201 23.44 -6.80 3.13
CA ILE A 201 22.41 -7.51 3.91
C ILE A 201 21.60 -8.52 3.09
N ALA A 202 21.65 -8.46 1.76
CA ALA A 202 20.89 -9.31 0.83
C ALA A 202 20.98 -10.82 1.13
N PRO A 203 22.11 -11.38 1.62
CA PRO A 203 22.18 -12.81 1.95
C PRO A 203 21.19 -13.30 3.02
N THR A 204 20.55 -12.39 3.77
CA THR A 204 19.52 -12.72 4.79
C THR A 204 18.13 -12.86 4.21
N PHE A 205 17.93 -12.45 2.95
CA PHE A 205 16.61 -12.24 2.36
C PHE A 205 16.41 -13.04 1.07
N GLY A 206 15.16 -13.43 0.82
CA GLY A 206 14.72 -14.00 -0.46
C GLY A 206 14.31 -12.93 -1.47
N ALA A 207 14.03 -11.70 -1.02
CA ALA A 207 13.71 -10.56 -1.88
C ALA A 207 13.92 -9.22 -1.15
N ILE A 208 14.04 -8.14 -1.92
CA ILE A 208 14.16 -6.76 -1.45
C ILE A 208 12.96 -5.93 -1.94
N LYS A 209 12.24 -5.33 -1.01
CA LYS A 209 11.20 -4.34 -1.27
C LYS A 209 11.72 -2.95 -0.94
N LEU A 210 11.87 -2.09 -1.94
CA LEU A 210 12.17 -0.68 -1.74
C LEU A 210 10.85 0.06 -1.51
N GLU A 211 10.82 0.99 -0.56
CA GLU A 211 9.62 1.70 -0.14
C GLU A 211 9.92 3.15 0.20
N ASP A 212 9.04 4.08 -0.21
CA ASP A 212 9.11 5.50 0.17
C ASP A 212 10.47 6.17 -0.11
N ILE A 213 11.13 5.77 -1.19
CA ILE A 213 12.36 6.39 -1.70
C ILE A 213 11.96 7.32 -2.86
N LYS A 214 12.33 8.59 -2.76
CA LYS A 214 11.93 9.59 -3.75
C LYS A 214 12.52 9.32 -5.15
N ALA A 215 11.83 9.81 -6.17
CA ALA A 215 12.34 9.90 -7.52
C ALA A 215 13.23 11.17 -7.64
N PRO A 216 14.31 11.13 -8.47
CA PRO A 216 14.68 10.05 -9.39
C PRO A 216 15.53 8.94 -8.78
N GLU A 217 16.02 9.09 -7.53
CA GLU A 217 16.98 8.19 -6.88
C GLU A 217 16.46 6.75 -6.80
N CYS A 218 15.16 6.56 -6.59
CA CYS A 218 14.54 5.23 -6.51
C CYS A 218 14.73 4.39 -7.78
N PHE A 219 14.78 5.03 -8.96
CA PHE A 219 14.98 4.33 -10.23
C PHE A 219 16.41 3.74 -10.32
N GLU A 220 17.41 4.57 -10.01
CA GLU A 220 18.80 4.15 -10.04
C GLU A 220 19.08 3.04 -9.03
N ILE A 221 18.54 3.18 -7.80
CA ILE A 221 18.71 2.20 -6.74
C ILE A 221 18.10 0.86 -7.14
N GLU A 222 16.87 0.85 -7.65
CA GLU A 222 16.19 -0.36 -8.08
C GLU A 222 16.93 -1.02 -9.24
N ASP A 223 17.21 -0.28 -10.31
CA ASP A 223 17.86 -0.82 -11.52
C ASP A 223 19.23 -1.43 -11.20
N LYS A 224 20.05 -0.78 -10.36
CA LYS A 224 21.36 -1.29 -9.98
C LYS A 224 21.28 -2.52 -9.09
N LEU A 225 20.36 -2.53 -8.11
CA LEU A 225 20.20 -3.66 -7.22
C LEU A 225 19.62 -4.89 -7.95
N ASP A 226 18.62 -4.72 -8.82
CA ASP A 226 18.04 -5.83 -9.61
C ASP A 226 19.09 -6.42 -10.56
N ALA A 227 20.00 -5.61 -11.10
CA ALA A 227 21.10 -6.09 -11.94
C ALA A 227 22.24 -6.79 -11.16
N MET A 228 22.42 -6.49 -9.87
CA MET A 228 23.52 -7.03 -9.05
C MET A 228 23.14 -8.24 -8.21
N LEU A 229 21.88 -8.38 -7.85
CA LEU A 229 21.40 -9.40 -6.92
C LEU A 229 20.73 -10.55 -7.66
N ASP A 230 20.92 -11.77 -7.15
CA ASP A 230 20.24 -12.99 -7.65
C ASP A 230 18.87 -13.21 -6.98
N ILE A 231 18.31 -12.18 -6.35
CA ILE A 231 17.00 -12.18 -5.71
C ILE A 231 16.18 -10.99 -6.19
N PRO A 232 14.84 -11.07 -6.23
CA PRO A 232 14.01 -9.99 -6.73
C PRO A 232 14.18 -8.69 -5.95
N VAL A 233 14.31 -7.58 -6.66
CA VAL A 233 14.25 -6.22 -6.12
C VAL A 233 13.05 -5.51 -6.76
N LEU A 234 12.24 -4.81 -5.95
CA LEU A 234 11.08 -4.10 -6.47
C LEU A 234 10.76 -2.88 -5.61
N HIS A 235 10.63 -1.72 -6.26
CA HIS A 235 10.15 -0.48 -5.64
C HIS A 235 8.62 -0.41 -5.71
N ASP A 236 7.96 -0.49 -4.55
CA ASP A 236 6.50 -0.67 -4.49
C ASP A 236 5.70 0.53 -5.01
N ASP A 237 6.17 1.77 -4.75
CA ASP A 237 5.47 2.98 -5.19
C ASP A 237 5.42 3.10 -6.71
N GLN A 238 6.42 2.54 -7.40
CA GLN A 238 6.39 2.40 -8.86
C GLN A 238 5.46 1.25 -9.28
N HIS A 239 5.77 0.05 -8.83
CA HIS A 239 5.27 -1.17 -9.44
C HIS A 239 3.99 -1.71 -8.79
N GLY A 240 3.86 -1.61 -7.45
CA GLY A 240 2.64 -1.99 -6.75
C GLY A 240 1.46 -1.12 -7.21
N THR A 241 1.69 0.19 -7.27
CA THR A 241 0.71 1.16 -7.76
C THR A 241 0.34 0.88 -9.23
N ALA A 242 1.33 0.66 -10.09
CA ALA A 242 1.09 0.36 -11.52
C ALA A 242 0.25 -0.90 -11.73
N VAL A 243 0.48 -1.96 -10.95
CA VAL A 243 -0.28 -3.22 -11.01
C VAL A 243 -1.74 -2.99 -10.65
N VAL A 244 -2.03 -2.25 -9.58
CA VAL A 244 -3.41 -2.00 -9.16
C VAL A 244 -4.12 -1.04 -10.12
N VAL A 245 -3.42 -0.04 -10.66
CA VAL A 245 -3.95 0.84 -11.71
C VAL A 245 -4.32 0.03 -12.96
N LEU A 246 -3.46 -0.86 -13.42
CA LEU A 246 -3.78 -1.74 -14.56
C LEU A 246 -4.99 -2.64 -14.24
N ALA A 247 -5.08 -3.20 -13.04
CA ALA A 247 -6.23 -4.00 -12.62
C ALA A 247 -7.54 -3.20 -12.65
N ALA A 248 -7.53 -1.98 -12.11
CA ALA A 248 -8.67 -1.05 -12.17
C ALA A 248 -9.07 -0.72 -13.61
N LEU A 249 -8.11 -0.37 -14.46
CA LEU A 249 -8.36 -0.07 -15.88
C LEU A 249 -8.95 -1.25 -16.64
N LEU A 250 -8.54 -2.49 -16.34
CA LEU A 250 -9.12 -3.69 -16.94
C LEU A 250 -10.60 -3.83 -16.61
N ASN A 251 -11.02 -3.49 -15.40
CA ASN A 251 -12.43 -3.51 -15.00
C ASN A 251 -13.20 -2.31 -15.55
N ILE A 252 -12.62 -1.10 -15.51
CA ILE A 252 -13.22 0.09 -16.15
C ILE A 252 -13.52 -0.20 -17.63
N ALA A 253 -12.57 -0.82 -18.34
CA ALA A 253 -12.74 -1.17 -19.75
C ALA A 253 -13.95 -2.11 -20.00
N LYS A 254 -14.24 -3.01 -19.07
CA LYS A 254 -15.42 -3.90 -19.16
C LYS A 254 -16.73 -3.13 -19.04
N TYR A 255 -16.78 -2.13 -18.15
CA TYR A 255 -18.00 -1.37 -17.90
C TYR A 255 -18.23 -0.22 -18.88
N THR A 256 -17.14 0.38 -19.39
CA THR A 256 -17.18 1.54 -20.27
C THR A 256 -17.00 1.20 -21.75
N PHE A 257 -16.67 -0.05 -22.07
CA PHE A 257 -16.32 -0.52 -23.41
C PHE A 257 -15.13 0.23 -24.05
N VAL A 258 -14.26 0.85 -23.24
CA VAL A 258 -13.03 1.52 -23.69
C VAL A 258 -12.01 0.47 -24.08
N ASN A 259 -11.47 0.56 -25.30
CA ASN A 259 -10.35 -0.28 -25.72
C ASN A 259 -9.03 0.30 -25.20
N LEU A 260 -8.49 -0.28 -24.13
CA LEU A 260 -7.27 0.22 -23.49
C LEU A 260 -6.08 0.33 -24.44
N LYS A 261 -5.90 -0.65 -25.36
CA LYS A 261 -4.72 -0.70 -26.24
C LYS A 261 -4.77 0.33 -27.37
N GLU A 262 -5.96 0.84 -27.67
CA GLU A 262 -6.20 1.88 -28.71
C GLU A 262 -6.42 3.26 -28.09
N SER A 263 -6.40 3.34 -26.74
CA SER A 263 -6.61 4.59 -26.03
C SER A 263 -5.30 5.32 -25.78
N SER A 264 -5.34 6.66 -25.89
CA SER A 264 -4.29 7.54 -25.40
C SER A 264 -4.38 7.67 -23.87
N VAL A 265 -3.23 7.66 -23.19
CA VAL A 265 -3.12 7.79 -21.74
C VAL A 265 -2.36 9.06 -21.38
N GLY A 266 -2.99 9.92 -20.60
CA GLY A 266 -2.38 11.10 -20.00
C GLY A 266 -1.90 10.79 -18.59
N ILE A 267 -0.66 11.14 -18.28
CA ILE A 267 -0.08 10.98 -16.96
C ILE A 267 0.31 12.35 -16.41
N ILE A 268 -0.28 12.73 -15.30
CA ILE A 268 -0.01 13.99 -14.60
C ILE A 268 0.77 13.64 -13.33
N GLY A 269 2.03 14.08 -13.26
CA GLY A 269 3.00 13.65 -12.27
C GLY A 269 3.82 12.44 -12.75
N LEU A 270 5.09 12.68 -13.09
CA LEU A 270 6.03 11.69 -13.66
C LEU A 270 7.09 11.24 -12.64
N GLY A 271 6.71 11.26 -11.36
CA GLY A 271 7.48 10.70 -10.27
C GLY A 271 7.51 9.16 -10.30
N ALA A 272 7.74 8.53 -9.15
CA ALA A 272 7.81 7.07 -9.03
C ALA A 272 6.56 6.38 -9.57
N ALA A 273 5.37 6.75 -9.08
CA ALA A 273 4.10 6.15 -9.48
C ALA A 273 3.79 6.36 -10.97
N GLY A 274 3.81 7.61 -11.45
CA GLY A 274 3.50 7.92 -12.85
C GLY A 274 4.44 7.23 -13.85
N THR A 275 5.74 7.18 -13.55
CA THR A 275 6.73 6.45 -14.36
C THR A 275 6.48 4.94 -14.34
N GLY A 276 6.20 4.36 -13.18
CA GLY A 276 5.89 2.93 -13.04
C GLY A 276 4.62 2.55 -13.79
N ILE A 277 3.57 3.36 -13.70
CA ILE A 277 2.31 3.18 -14.44
C ILE A 277 2.57 3.19 -15.95
N MET A 278 3.28 4.20 -16.47
CA MET A 278 3.62 4.25 -17.89
C MET A 278 4.35 2.99 -18.36
N LYS A 279 5.42 2.60 -17.66
CA LYS A 279 6.22 1.41 -18.01
C LYS A 279 5.36 0.15 -18.09
N LEU A 280 4.46 -0.07 -17.13
CA LEU A 280 3.61 -1.25 -17.10
C LEU A 280 2.52 -1.21 -18.18
N LEU A 281 1.83 -0.09 -18.36
CA LEU A 281 0.79 0.09 -19.38
C LEU A 281 1.37 -0.05 -20.79
N LYS A 282 2.58 0.47 -21.04
CA LYS A 282 3.31 0.25 -22.29
C LYS A 282 3.62 -1.23 -22.52
N SER A 283 4.07 -1.94 -21.50
CA SER A 283 4.32 -3.40 -21.58
C SER A 283 3.02 -4.21 -21.76
N TYR A 284 1.89 -3.69 -21.30
CA TYR A 284 0.55 -4.27 -21.55
C TYR A 284 0.10 -4.09 -23.00
N GLY A 285 0.63 -3.10 -23.72
CA GLY A 285 0.40 -2.85 -25.14
C GLY A 285 -0.28 -1.54 -25.48
N ILE A 286 -0.39 -0.60 -24.54
CA ILE A 286 -0.81 0.79 -24.81
C ILE A 286 0.36 1.51 -25.50
N LYS A 287 0.06 2.33 -26.51
CA LYS A 287 1.09 2.91 -27.38
C LYS A 287 1.23 4.42 -27.26
N GLU A 288 0.19 5.12 -26.88
CA GLU A 288 0.14 6.58 -26.87
C GLU A 288 0.10 7.11 -25.44
N PHE A 289 1.12 7.89 -25.08
CA PHE A 289 1.26 8.47 -23.75
C PHE A 289 1.54 9.96 -23.85
N ASN A 290 0.71 10.79 -23.22
CA ASN A 290 0.94 12.21 -22.98
C ASN A 290 1.31 12.42 -21.52
N GLY A 291 2.19 13.36 -21.21
CA GLY A 291 2.60 13.54 -19.82
C GLY A 291 2.99 14.96 -19.48
N VAL A 292 2.83 15.31 -18.21
CA VAL A 292 3.25 16.59 -17.63
C VAL A 292 3.85 16.41 -16.26
N ASP A 293 4.91 17.15 -16.01
CA ASP A 293 5.54 17.31 -14.69
C ASP A 293 6.15 18.71 -14.59
N LEU A 294 6.41 19.18 -13.39
CA LEU A 294 7.14 20.43 -13.13
C LEU A 294 8.66 20.23 -13.26
N ASP A 295 9.15 19.02 -13.04
CA ASP A 295 10.55 18.67 -13.16
C ASP A 295 10.93 18.34 -14.60
N LYS A 296 11.85 19.11 -15.16
CA LYS A 296 12.35 18.90 -16.53
C LYS A 296 13.03 17.53 -16.71
N SER A 297 13.73 17.04 -15.69
CA SER A 297 14.40 15.73 -15.77
C SER A 297 13.37 14.60 -15.84
N ALA A 298 12.22 14.75 -15.18
CA ALA A 298 11.10 13.82 -15.29
C ALA A 298 10.48 13.82 -16.70
N LEU A 299 10.35 15.00 -17.34
CA LEU A 299 9.88 15.12 -18.72
C LEU A 299 10.85 14.47 -19.71
N GLU A 300 12.16 14.72 -19.57
CA GLU A 300 13.20 14.11 -20.42
C GLU A 300 13.21 12.57 -20.28
N ARG A 301 13.07 12.06 -19.06
CA ARG A 301 12.95 10.64 -18.80
C ARG A 301 11.69 10.06 -19.44
N PHE A 302 10.54 10.74 -19.31
CA PHE A 302 9.28 10.34 -19.93
C PHE A 302 9.37 10.27 -21.45
N GLU A 303 9.99 11.26 -22.08
CA GLU A 303 10.23 11.30 -23.53
C GLU A 303 11.15 10.14 -23.96
N SER A 304 12.22 9.87 -23.22
CA SER A 304 13.12 8.74 -23.49
C SER A 304 12.41 7.37 -23.43
N LEU A 305 11.36 7.27 -22.61
CA LEU A 305 10.49 6.10 -22.54
C LEU A 305 9.45 6.05 -23.67
N GLY A 306 9.40 7.07 -24.55
CA GLY A 306 8.49 7.16 -25.69
C GLY A 306 7.17 7.85 -25.38
N GLY A 307 7.12 8.66 -24.32
CA GLY A 307 5.99 9.56 -24.02
C GLY A 307 6.12 10.88 -24.76
N SER A 308 5.02 11.62 -24.85
CA SER A 308 4.93 12.96 -25.46
C SER A 308 4.67 14.01 -24.37
N PRO A 309 5.66 14.83 -23.97
CA PRO A 309 5.44 15.92 -23.04
C PRO A 309 4.43 16.95 -23.56
N LYS A 310 3.53 17.39 -22.71
CA LYS A 310 2.50 18.40 -22.99
C LYS A 310 2.36 19.33 -21.79
N ASP A 311 1.62 20.43 -21.94
CA ASP A 311 1.10 21.18 -20.81
C ASP A 311 -0.08 20.42 -20.15
N LEU A 312 -0.49 20.83 -18.97
CA LEU A 312 -1.54 20.16 -18.20
C LEU A 312 -2.85 20.03 -19.00
N ARG A 313 -3.30 21.11 -19.64
CA ARG A 313 -4.51 21.12 -20.46
C ARG A 313 -4.39 20.16 -21.64
N GLY A 314 -3.26 20.20 -22.33
CA GLY A 314 -2.98 19.31 -23.45
C GLY A 314 -2.95 17.83 -23.05
N VAL A 315 -2.43 17.49 -21.85
CA VAL A 315 -2.48 16.12 -21.32
C VAL A 315 -3.93 15.69 -21.13
N VAL A 316 -4.75 16.49 -20.46
CA VAL A 316 -6.14 16.15 -20.17
C VAL A 316 -6.96 16.04 -21.44
N GLU A 317 -6.93 17.07 -22.30
CA GLU A 317 -7.80 17.16 -23.48
C GLU A 317 -7.44 16.16 -24.59
N GLN A 318 -6.15 15.75 -24.70
CA GLN A 318 -5.68 14.83 -25.75
C GLN A 318 -5.60 13.37 -25.32
N SER A 319 -6.05 13.05 -24.10
CA SER A 319 -5.96 11.69 -23.57
C SER A 319 -7.32 11.13 -23.21
N LYS A 320 -7.62 9.92 -23.69
CA LYS A 320 -8.85 9.20 -23.36
C LYS A 320 -8.91 8.79 -21.88
N ILE A 321 -7.76 8.40 -21.35
CA ILE A 321 -7.57 7.98 -19.96
C ILE A 321 -6.60 8.95 -19.32
N VAL A 322 -6.97 9.59 -18.22
CA VAL A 322 -6.12 10.53 -17.48
C VAL A 322 -5.83 9.93 -16.10
N ILE A 323 -4.55 9.83 -15.74
CA ILE A 323 -4.08 9.31 -14.47
C ILE A 323 -3.22 10.38 -13.82
N ALA A 324 -3.62 10.85 -12.64
CA ALA A 324 -2.92 11.89 -11.90
C ALA A 324 -2.34 11.32 -10.59
N THR A 325 -1.07 11.67 -10.31
CA THR A 325 -0.29 11.19 -9.15
C THR A 325 0.62 12.30 -8.63
N THR A 326 0.07 13.51 -8.45
CA THR A 326 0.87 14.73 -8.19
C THR A 326 0.96 15.11 -6.72
N GLY A 327 0.03 14.65 -5.89
CA GLY A 327 -0.14 15.14 -4.53
C GLY A 327 -0.73 16.56 -4.45
N CYS A 328 -1.15 17.14 -5.58
CA CYS A 328 -1.70 18.49 -5.65
C CYS A 328 -3.22 18.45 -5.83
N PRO A 329 -4.01 18.78 -4.78
CA PRO A 329 -5.47 18.77 -4.87
C PRO A 329 -6.00 19.76 -5.92
N ASP A 330 -7.16 19.45 -6.51
CA ASP A 330 -7.92 20.33 -7.41
C ASP A 330 -7.13 20.85 -8.62
N LEU A 331 -6.09 20.13 -9.04
CA LEU A 331 -5.22 20.49 -10.16
C LEU A 331 -5.95 20.41 -11.51
N ILE A 332 -6.84 19.41 -11.66
CA ILE A 332 -7.65 19.22 -12.87
C ILE A 332 -8.95 19.99 -12.69
N THR A 333 -9.16 21.01 -13.53
CA THR A 333 -10.39 21.83 -13.47
C THR A 333 -11.50 21.25 -14.35
N PRO A 334 -12.78 21.47 -13.98
CA PRO A 334 -13.92 20.88 -14.69
C PRO A 334 -14.00 21.23 -16.18
N ASP A 335 -13.50 22.39 -16.57
CA ASP A 335 -13.48 22.86 -17.98
C ASP A 335 -12.48 22.12 -18.87
N MET A 336 -11.56 21.34 -18.28
CA MET A 336 -10.65 20.45 -19.01
C MET A 336 -11.30 19.09 -19.35
N ILE A 337 -12.41 18.73 -18.67
CA ILE A 337 -13.04 17.44 -18.86
C ILE A 337 -13.83 17.38 -20.15
N GLN A 338 -13.66 16.30 -20.91
CA GLN A 338 -14.40 16.06 -22.13
C GLN A 338 -15.31 14.81 -22.02
N PRO A 339 -16.38 14.74 -22.81
CA PRO A 339 -17.27 13.58 -22.83
C PRO A 339 -16.52 12.27 -23.11
N GLY A 340 -16.69 11.31 -22.22
CA GLY A 340 -16.12 9.99 -22.35
C GLY A 340 -14.71 9.82 -21.78
N HIS A 341 -14.15 10.81 -21.07
CA HIS A 341 -12.90 10.62 -20.33
C HIS A 341 -13.03 9.55 -19.24
N VAL A 342 -11.94 8.83 -18.99
CA VAL A 342 -11.71 8.01 -17.80
C VAL A 342 -10.68 8.75 -16.95
N ILE A 343 -11.03 9.10 -15.72
CA ILE A 343 -10.17 9.88 -14.80
C ILE A 343 -9.82 9.05 -13.57
N LEU A 344 -8.54 8.89 -13.29
CA LEU A 344 -8.01 8.31 -12.05
C LEU A 344 -7.17 9.37 -11.35
N ALA A 345 -7.75 10.05 -10.36
CA ALA A 345 -7.09 11.08 -9.54
C ALA A 345 -6.58 10.44 -8.26
N LEU A 346 -5.32 9.96 -8.28
CA LEU A 346 -4.82 8.99 -7.30
C LEU A 346 -4.17 9.59 -6.06
N SER A 347 -4.09 10.91 -5.95
CA SER A 347 -3.50 11.55 -4.77
C SER A 347 -4.36 11.36 -3.53
N ASN A 348 -3.69 11.15 -2.40
CA ASN A 348 -4.30 11.01 -1.07
C ASN A 348 -3.72 12.08 -0.13
N PRO A 349 -4.51 12.67 0.79
CA PRO A 349 -5.94 12.40 1.05
C PRO A 349 -6.90 13.07 0.07
N ASN A 350 -6.46 14.10 -0.65
CA ASN A 350 -7.30 14.90 -1.53
C ASN A 350 -6.88 14.66 -2.99
N PRO A 351 -7.83 14.26 -3.87
CA PRO A 351 -7.54 13.96 -5.27
C PRO A 351 -7.32 15.23 -6.09
N GLU A 352 -6.72 15.09 -7.28
CA GLU A 352 -6.51 16.17 -8.24
C GLU A 352 -7.81 16.72 -8.86
N ILE A 353 -8.90 15.98 -8.76
CA ILE A 353 -10.27 16.39 -9.00
C ILE A 353 -11.21 15.47 -8.25
N ASP A 354 -12.30 16.00 -7.71
CA ASP A 354 -13.37 15.19 -7.13
C ASP A 354 -14.02 14.29 -8.20
N PRO A 355 -14.13 12.96 -7.99
CA PRO A 355 -14.69 12.05 -8.98
C PRO A 355 -16.13 12.39 -9.39
N ASP A 356 -16.98 12.80 -8.46
CA ASP A 356 -18.36 13.18 -8.76
C ASP A 356 -18.41 14.45 -9.61
N LEU A 357 -17.49 15.38 -9.37
CA LEU A 357 -17.34 16.60 -10.16
C LEU A 357 -16.90 16.26 -11.61
N ALA A 358 -15.92 15.36 -11.76
CA ALA A 358 -15.47 14.91 -13.09
C ALA A 358 -16.61 14.22 -13.86
N MET A 359 -17.38 13.35 -13.20
CA MET A 359 -18.54 12.69 -13.81
C MET A 359 -19.61 13.68 -14.25
N LYS A 360 -19.93 14.71 -13.45
CA LYS A 360 -20.88 15.78 -13.79
C LYS A 360 -20.47 16.57 -15.03
N HIS A 361 -19.15 16.65 -15.33
CA HIS A 361 -18.61 17.41 -16.47
C HIS A 361 -18.31 16.53 -17.69
N GLY A 362 -18.75 15.27 -17.70
CA GLY A 362 -18.75 14.42 -18.90
C GLY A 362 -17.77 13.25 -18.88
N ALA A 363 -17.01 13.05 -17.82
CA ALA A 363 -16.25 11.81 -17.67
C ALA A 363 -17.20 10.61 -17.67
N ILE A 364 -16.85 9.56 -18.40
CA ILE A 364 -17.62 8.30 -18.42
C ILE A 364 -17.33 7.47 -17.16
N PHE A 365 -16.18 7.73 -16.57
CA PHE A 365 -15.76 7.11 -15.32
C PHE A 365 -14.73 8.00 -14.59
N ALA A 366 -14.85 8.09 -13.27
CA ALA A 366 -13.86 8.75 -12.42
C ALA A 366 -13.71 8.01 -11.08
N ALA A 367 -12.50 7.96 -10.56
CA ALA A 367 -12.19 7.41 -9.24
C ALA A 367 -10.99 8.12 -8.61
N ASP A 368 -10.90 8.05 -7.27
CA ASP A 368 -9.80 8.60 -6.47
C ASP A 368 -8.81 7.53 -6.02
N GLY A 369 -7.74 7.96 -5.33
CA GLY A 369 -6.68 7.09 -4.82
C GLY A 369 -7.12 6.13 -3.70
N LYS A 370 -8.28 6.34 -3.09
CA LYS A 370 -8.84 5.42 -2.08
C LYS A 370 -9.26 4.09 -2.68
N SER A 371 -9.61 4.10 -3.97
CA SER A 371 -10.01 2.93 -4.74
C SER A 371 -8.82 2.12 -5.27
N VAL A 372 -7.58 2.65 -5.18
CA VAL A 372 -6.37 2.03 -5.74
C VAL A 372 -5.30 1.95 -4.66
N ASN A 373 -5.15 0.76 -4.03
CA ASN A 373 -4.18 0.56 -2.97
C ASN A 373 -3.19 -0.55 -3.35
N ASN A 374 -1.88 -0.24 -3.35
CA ASN A 374 -0.79 -1.16 -3.69
C ASN A 374 -0.73 -2.41 -2.80
N ALA A 375 -1.38 -2.39 -1.62
CA ALA A 375 -1.52 -3.56 -0.76
C ALA A 375 -2.25 -4.75 -1.43
N LEU A 376 -2.99 -4.53 -2.50
CA LEU A 376 -3.55 -5.62 -3.32
C LEU A 376 -2.49 -6.34 -4.15
N ALA A 377 -1.41 -5.66 -4.53
CA ALA A 377 -0.41 -6.19 -5.44
C ALA A 377 0.77 -6.85 -4.72
N PHE A 378 1.47 -6.09 -3.85
CA PHE A 378 2.79 -6.50 -3.38
C PHE A 378 2.83 -7.83 -2.61
N PRO A 379 1.85 -8.19 -1.73
CA PRO A 379 1.95 -9.45 -1.00
C PRO A 379 1.98 -10.66 -1.93
N GLY A 380 1.06 -10.72 -2.89
CA GLY A 380 0.97 -11.79 -3.88
C GLY A 380 2.15 -11.79 -4.88
N LEU A 381 2.60 -10.61 -5.34
CA LEU A 381 3.76 -10.46 -6.21
C LEU A 381 5.02 -11.07 -5.59
N PHE A 382 5.35 -10.65 -4.37
CA PHE A 382 6.51 -11.18 -3.66
C PHE A 382 6.36 -12.67 -3.35
N LYS A 383 5.15 -13.12 -2.92
CA LYS A 383 4.90 -14.54 -2.63
C LYS A 383 5.15 -15.41 -3.85
N GLY A 384 4.61 -15.04 -5.01
CA GLY A 384 4.80 -15.79 -6.24
C GLY A 384 6.26 -15.80 -6.71
N ALA A 385 6.96 -14.67 -6.59
CA ALA A 385 8.38 -14.58 -6.92
C ALA A 385 9.25 -15.46 -6.00
N LEU A 386 8.97 -15.45 -4.69
CA LEU A 386 9.67 -16.31 -3.72
C LEU A 386 9.39 -17.81 -3.97
N GLN A 387 8.14 -18.17 -4.30
CA GLN A 387 7.76 -19.56 -4.62
C GLN A 387 8.49 -20.07 -5.87
N ALA A 388 8.60 -19.23 -6.89
CA ALA A 388 9.32 -19.52 -8.12
C ALA A 388 10.85 -19.45 -7.98
N HIS A 389 11.40 -19.05 -6.84
CA HIS A 389 12.81 -18.69 -6.70
C HIS A 389 13.27 -17.74 -7.82
N ALA A 390 12.42 -16.78 -8.17
CA ALA A 390 12.71 -15.83 -9.23
C ALA A 390 13.91 -14.94 -8.86
N PHE A 391 14.71 -14.58 -9.85
CA PHE A 391 15.81 -13.63 -9.64
C PHE A 391 15.38 -12.18 -9.91
N THR A 392 14.23 -11.96 -10.54
CA THR A 392 13.63 -10.62 -10.76
C THR A 392 12.10 -10.73 -10.84
N ILE A 393 11.38 -9.62 -10.66
CA ILE A 393 9.94 -9.49 -10.90
C ILE A 393 9.72 -8.69 -12.17
N ASN A 394 9.57 -9.39 -13.31
CA ASN A 394 9.42 -8.76 -14.62
C ASN A 394 7.99 -8.26 -14.91
N ASN A 395 7.82 -7.53 -16.03
CA ASN A 395 6.53 -6.96 -16.41
C ASN A 395 5.44 -8.01 -16.70
N GLN A 396 5.80 -9.22 -17.15
CA GLN A 396 4.80 -10.28 -17.39
C GLN A 396 4.22 -10.82 -16.07
N MET A 397 5.03 -10.89 -15.02
CA MET A 397 4.58 -11.23 -13.67
C MET A 397 3.67 -10.13 -13.11
N LYS A 398 4.01 -8.85 -13.30
CA LYS A 398 3.20 -7.69 -12.90
C LYS A 398 1.85 -7.66 -13.64
N ILE A 399 1.84 -7.94 -14.94
CA ILE A 399 0.61 -8.04 -15.76
C ILE A 399 -0.25 -9.24 -15.33
N ALA A 400 0.35 -10.38 -15.01
CA ALA A 400 -0.37 -11.53 -14.47
C ALA A 400 -1.08 -11.16 -13.16
N ALA A 401 -0.36 -10.52 -12.22
CA ALA A 401 -0.93 -10.03 -10.98
C ALA A 401 -2.12 -9.08 -11.22
N ALA A 402 -1.97 -8.09 -12.11
CA ALA A 402 -3.03 -7.14 -12.42
C ALA A 402 -4.29 -7.82 -12.97
N LYS A 403 -4.13 -8.78 -13.89
CA LYS A 403 -5.25 -9.55 -14.45
C LYS A 403 -5.97 -10.38 -13.39
N THR A 404 -5.22 -11.03 -12.51
CA THR A 404 -5.79 -11.81 -11.40
C THR A 404 -6.55 -10.92 -10.43
N ILE A 405 -5.96 -9.81 -9.99
CA ILE A 405 -6.65 -8.83 -9.14
C ILE A 405 -7.96 -8.37 -9.79
N ALA A 406 -7.92 -8.00 -11.07
CA ALA A 406 -9.12 -7.57 -11.80
C ALA A 406 -10.21 -8.63 -11.85
N SER A 407 -9.85 -9.92 -11.92
CA SER A 407 -10.82 -11.02 -12.01
C SER A 407 -11.57 -11.30 -10.71
N PHE A 408 -11.05 -10.86 -9.57
CA PHE A 408 -11.67 -11.02 -8.24
C PHE A 408 -12.56 -9.84 -7.83
N ALA A 409 -12.59 -8.75 -8.59
CA ALA A 409 -13.48 -7.64 -8.31
C ALA A 409 -14.94 -8.06 -8.48
N LEU A 410 -15.80 -7.66 -7.54
CA LEU A 410 -17.23 -7.87 -7.66
C LEU A 410 -17.82 -6.92 -8.71
N GLU A 411 -19.02 -7.22 -9.20
CA GLU A 411 -19.73 -6.36 -10.14
C GLU A 411 -19.92 -4.95 -9.56
N GLY A 412 -19.43 -3.95 -10.28
CA GLY A 412 -19.43 -2.55 -9.85
C GLY A 412 -18.21 -2.10 -9.05
N ASP A 413 -17.35 -3.02 -8.58
CA ASP A 413 -16.09 -2.68 -7.92
C ASP A 413 -14.94 -2.60 -8.93
N LEU A 414 -14.00 -1.68 -8.70
CA LEU A 414 -12.77 -1.56 -9.53
C LEU A 414 -11.77 -2.66 -9.22
N VAL A 415 -11.64 -2.97 -7.95
CA VAL A 415 -10.70 -3.94 -7.41
C VAL A 415 -11.34 -4.69 -6.24
N PRO A 416 -10.87 -5.90 -5.90
CA PRO A 416 -11.43 -6.68 -4.81
C PRO A 416 -11.06 -6.10 -3.43
N ASN A 417 -11.65 -6.68 -2.38
CA ASN A 417 -11.30 -6.35 -1.01
C ASN A 417 -9.84 -6.77 -0.70
N ILE A 418 -9.03 -5.83 -0.21
CA ILE A 418 -7.62 -6.04 0.16
C ILE A 418 -7.44 -7.18 1.16
N LEU A 419 -8.37 -7.35 2.10
CA LEU A 419 -8.28 -8.36 3.16
C LEU A 419 -8.69 -9.77 2.71
N ASP A 420 -9.13 -9.95 1.47
CA ASP A 420 -9.45 -11.28 0.95
C ASP A 420 -8.16 -12.05 0.60
N LYS A 421 -7.79 -12.98 1.47
CA LYS A 421 -6.59 -13.81 1.30
C LYS A 421 -6.59 -14.61 0.00
N LYS A 422 -7.75 -14.99 -0.53
CA LYS A 422 -7.87 -15.75 -1.77
C LYS A 422 -7.33 -14.97 -2.97
N VAL A 423 -7.48 -13.64 -2.94
CA VAL A 423 -6.90 -12.77 -3.98
C VAL A 423 -5.37 -12.89 -3.97
N HIS A 424 -4.75 -12.75 -2.81
CA HIS A 424 -3.29 -12.80 -2.69
C HIS A 424 -2.70 -14.19 -3.02
N GLU A 425 -3.40 -15.26 -2.65
CA GLU A 425 -3.06 -16.64 -3.02
C GLU A 425 -3.13 -16.86 -4.54
N ALA A 426 -4.20 -16.38 -5.18
CA ALA A 426 -4.35 -16.47 -6.63
C ALA A 426 -3.30 -15.63 -7.37
N VAL A 427 -3.04 -14.40 -6.90
CA VAL A 427 -1.98 -13.56 -7.45
C VAL A 427 -0.63 -14.25 -7.35
N ALA A 428 -0.29 -14.83 -6.19
CA ALA A 428 0.97 -15.55 -6.01
C ALA A 428 1.12 -16.71 -7.02
N LYS A 429 0.07 -17.51 -7.20
CA LYS A 429 0.06 -18.64 -8.15
C LYS A 429 0.28 -18.18 -9.61
N ASP A 430 -0.40 -17.12 -10.03
CA ASP A 430 -0.30 -16.65 -11.41
C ASP A 430 1.02 -15.93 -11.68
N VAL A 431 1.58 -15.26 -10.67
CA VAL A 431 2.92 -14.64 -10.69
C VAL A 431 3.99 -15.72 -10.77
N GLU A 432 3.91 -16.78 -9.95
CA GLU A 432 4.79 -17.95 -10.01
C GLU A 432 4.76 -18.59 -11.41
N ALA A 433 3.58 -18.87 -11.94
CA ALA A 433 3.43 -19.40 -13.29
C ALA A 433 4.01 -18.48 -14.37
N ALA A 434 3.90 -17.16 -14.21
CA ALA A 434 4.51 -16.19 -15.11
C ALA A 434 6.04 -16.18 -15.01
N ALA A 435 6.61 -16.35 -13.82
CA ALA A 435 8.06 -16.45 -13.63
C ALA A 435 8.64 -17.65 -14.39
N TYR A 436 8.01 -18.82 -14.30
CA TYR A 436 8.42 -20.01 -15.08
C TYR A 436 8.29 -19.77 -16.58
N ARG A 437 7.15 -19.23 -17.05
CA ARG A 437 6.93 -18.97 -18.50
C ARG A 437 7.94 -17.99 -19.09
N THR A 438 8.44 -17.07 -18.30
CA THR A 438 9.37 -16.04 -18.77
C THR A 438 10.84 -16.35 -18.48
N GLY A 439 11.12 -17.52 -17.91
CA GLY A 439 12.48 -18.01 -17.68
C GLY A 439 13.25 -17.25 -16.59
N VAL A 440 12.53 -16.57 -15.66
CA VAL A 440 13.16 -15.86 -14.52
C VAL A 440 13.11 -16.68 -13.23
N ALA A 441 12.51 -17.85 -13.24
CA ALA A 441 12.51 -18.81 -12.13
C ALA A 441 13.80 -19.62 -12.12
N LYS A 442 14.37 -19.86 -10.92
CA LYS A 442 15.47 -20.81 -10.75
C LYS A 442 14.91 -22.23 -10.72
N ILE A 443 15.41 -23.08 -11.59
CA ILE A 443 15.09 -24.51 -11.58
C ILE A 443 16.19 -25.17 -10.75
N TYR A 444 15.83 -25.67 -9.57
CA TYR A 444 16.72 -26.55 -8.81
C TYR A 444 16.48 -27.98 -9.36
N GLU A 445 17.54 -28.61 -9.85
CA GLU A 445 17.54 -30.06 -10.08
C GLU A 445 17.53 -30.73 -8.70
N ASP A 446 16.54 -31.61 -8.44
CA ASP A 446 16.36 -32.35 -7.19
C ASP A 446 17.54 -33.27 -6.86
#